data_b0caf1c88e4715855e9547ee8644c482
#
_entry.id   b0caf1c88e4715855e9547ee8644c482
#
_cell.length_a   1.000
_cell.length_b   1.000
_cell.length_c   1.000
_cell.angle_alpha   90.00
_cell.angle_beta   90.00
_cell.angle_gamma   90.00
#
_symmetry.space_group_name_H-M   'P 1'
#
loop_
_entity.id
_entity.type
_entity.pdbx_description
1 polymer ?
#
loop_
_entity_poly.entity_id
_entity_poly.type
_entity_poly.pdbx_seq_one_letter_code
_entity_poly.pdbx_strand_id
1 'polypeptide(L)'
;MHFHTVLFDFDYTLADTSVGIVNSFHYAFDRLNIERKEEASIKKTIGMPLKAAFTALTGLQDPRLQEQFRRYFVTSSNAIMTKNTVLFDDTIAVLKKLKQTGCQIAIVSNKYRFRINESIEKFQLHSYIDAVIGGEDVSIAKPFPEGCLKAMEQLQAKPENTVYIGDSIIDAKTAQSAGIALIAVTTGTDTAEDLKAYPHLKICSCLTEAADTI
;
A
#
# COMPACT_ATOMS: atom_id res chain seq x y z
N MET A 1 17.19 1.31 18.51
CA MET A 1 17.18 0.16 17.57
C MET A 1 17.68 0.70 16.26
N HIS A 2 18.48 -0.04 15.51
CA HIS A 2 18.97 0.41 14.21
C HIS A 2 18.37 -0.50 13.15
N PHE A 3 17.43 0.00 12.37
CA PHE A 3 16.86 -0.77 11.26
C PHE A 3 17.73 -0.57 10.02
N HIS A 4 17.97 -1.66 9.30
CA HIS A 4 18.73 -1.66 8.03
C HIS A 4 17.84 -1.95 6.83
N THR A 5 16.60 -2.39 7.06
CA THR A 5 15.62 -2.71 6.02
C THR A 5 14.30 -2.02 6.34
N VAL A 6 13.79 -1.26 5.38
CA VAL A 6 12.52 -0.54 5.49
C VAL A 6 11.57 -1.04 4.42
N LEU A 7 10.45 -1.62 4.86
CA LEU A 7 9.37 -2.04 3.98
C LEU A 7 8.28 -0.97 4.01
N PHE A 8 7.84 -0.50 2.85
CA PHE A 8 6.77 0.48 2.73
C PHE A 8 5.52 -0.12 2.10
N ASP A 9 4.33 0.25 2.56
CA ASP A 9 3.17 0.22 1.68
C ASP A 9 3.28 1.32 0.61
N PHE A 10 2.40 1.31 -0.39
CA PHE A 10 2.42 2.26 -1.48
C PHE A 10 1.27 3.27 -1.40
N ASP A 11 0.02 2.77 -1.48
CA ASP A 11 -1.17 3.62 -1.49
C ASP A 11 -1.35 4.29 -0.11
N TYR A 12 -1.50 5.61 -0.08
CA TYR A 12 -1.57 6.44 1.13
C TYR A 12 -0.34 6.40 2.05
N THR A 13 0.70 5.65 1.68
CA THR A 13 1.98 5.69 2.41
C THR A 13 3.04 6.46 1.63
N LEU A 14 3.38 6.05 0.42
CA LEU A 14 4.32 6.76 -0.46
C LEU A 14 3.62 7.71 -1.42
N ALA A 15 2.34 7.45 -1.77
CA ALA A 15 1.61 8.20 -2.77
C ALA A 15 0.11 8.25 -2.48
N ASP A 16 -0.52 9.36 -2.84
CA ASP A 16 -1.98 9.43 -2.98
C ASP A 16 -2.38 8.93 -4.38
N THR A 17 -3.11 7.83 -4.40
CA THR A 17 -3.66 7.21 -5.61
C THR A 17 -5.18 7.23 -5.64
N SER A 18 -5.79 7.90 -4.66
CA SER A 18 -7.23 7.84 -4.40
C SER A 18 -8.07 8.28 -5.59
N VAL A 19 -7.68 9.33 -6.30
CA VAL A 19 -8.41 9.84 -7.48
C VAL A 19 -8.51 8.76 -8.56
N GLY A 20 -7.39 8.10 -8.88
CA GLY A 20 -7.36 7.02 -9.87
C GLY A 20 -8.19 5.81 -9.44
N ILE A 21 -8.13 5.45 -8.16
CA ILE A 21 -8.90 4.33 -7.60
C ILE A 21 -10.39 4.63 -7.61
N VAL A 22 -10.83 5.77 -7.06
CA VAL A 22 -12.25 6.17 -7.00
C VAL A 22 -12.86 6.19 -8.40
N ASN A 23 -12.20 6.85 -9.36
CA ASN A 23 -12.68 6.90 -10.73
C ASN A 23 -12.79 5.51 -11.38
N SER A 24 -11.85 4.60 -11.07
CA SER A 24 -11.89 3.22 -11.58
C SER A 24 -13.01 2.40 -10.96
N PHE A 25 -13.33 2.62 -9.67
CA PHE A 25 -14.51 2.02 -9.02
C PHE A 25 -15.80 2.51 -9.67
N HIS A 26 -15.96 3.82 -9.84
CA HIS A 26 -17.15 4.41 -10.46
C HIS A 26 -17.35 3.90 -11.89
N TYR A 27 -16.26 3.85 -12.68
CA TYR A 27 -16.33 3.27 -14.03
C TYR A 27 -16.82 1.82 -14.02
N ALA A 28 -16.28 1.00 -13.10
CA ALA A 28 -16.67 -0.40 -13.01
C ALA A 28 -18.11 -0.57 -12.52
N PHE A 29 -18.57 0.24 -11.56
CA PHE A 29 -19.95 0.22 -11.08
C PHE A 29 -20.95 0.61 -12.20
N ASP A 30 -20.64 1.67 -12.96
CA ASP A 30 -21.48 2.08 -14.10
C ASP A 30 -21.61 0.95 -15.15
N ARG A 31 -20.51 0.24 -15.45
CA ARG A 31 -20.50 -0.88 -16.40
C ARG A 31 -21.30 -2.09 -15.93
N LEU A 32 -21.47 -2.23 -14.64
CA LEU A 32 -22.22 -3.31 -14.01
C LEU A 32 -23.66 -2.91 -13.65
N ASN A 33 -24.07 -1.67 -13.93
CA ASN A 33 -25.33 -1.09 -13.48
C ASN A 33 -25.49 -1.18 -11.93
N ILE A 34 -24.39 -1.04 -11.19
CA ILE A 34 -24.36 -0.94 -9.74
C ILE A 34 -24.34 0.55 -9.37
N GLU A 35 -25.14 0.94 -8.38
CA GLU A 35 -25.15 2.29 -7.86
C GLU A 35 -23.76 2.71 -7.38
N ARG A 36 -23.31 3.89 -7.79
CA ARG A 36 -22.04 4.46 -7.34
C ARG A 36 -22.05 4.63 -5.82
N LYS A 37 -20.92 4.35 -5.22
CA LYS A 37 -20.72 4.54 -3.79
C LYS A 37 -20.05 5.89 -3.52
N GLU A 38 -20.31 6.45 -2.33
CA GLU A 38 -19.65 7.65 -1.86
C GLU A 38 -18.13 7.50 -1.94
N GLU A 39 -17.44 8.54 -2.39
CA GLU A 39 -15.97 8.54 -2.50
C GLU A 39 -15.29 8.20 -1.18
N ALA A 40 -15.80 8.75 -0.06
CA ALA A 40 -15.27 8.46 1.27
C ALA A 40 -15.35 6.96 1.61
N SER A 41 -16.42 6.27 1.18
CA SER A 41 -16.57 4.84 1.37
C SER A 41 -15.59 4.04 0.53
N ILE A 42 -15.37 4.44 -0.72
CA ILE A 42 -14.38 3.82 -1.61
C ILE A 42 -12.97 4.03 -1.03
N LYS A 43 -12.63 5.25 -0.61
CA LYS A 43 -11.31 5.58 -0.03
C LYS A 43 -10.97 4.71 1.17
N LYS A 44 -11.94 4.38 2.03
CA LYS A 44 -11.76 3.45 3.17
C LYS A 44 -11.41 2.01 2.77
N THR A 45 -11.61 1.64 1.51
CA THR A 45 -11.25 0.30 1.02
C THR A 45 -9.87 0.26 0.34
N ILE A 46 -9.20 1.40 0.20
CA ILE A 46 -7.84 1.46 -0.36
C ILE A 46 -6.90 0.67 0.57
N GLY A 47 -6.01 -0.12 -0.03
CA GLY A 47 -5.19 -1.09 0.70
C GLY A 47 -5.79 -2.49 0.80
N MET A 48 -7.10 -2.66 0.64
CA MET A 48 -7.73 -3.98 0.56
C MET A 48 -7.46 -4.68 -0.79
N PRO A 49 -7.47 -6.03 -0.82
CA PRO A 49 -7.59 -6.76 -2.07
C PRO A 49 -8.88 -6.35 -2.82
N LEU A 50 -8.79 -6.14 -4.14
CA LEU A 50 -9.87 -5.53 -4.94
C LEU A 50 -11.23 -6.26 -4.82
N LYS A 51 -11.22 -7.61 -4.74
CA LYS A 51 -12.44 -8.39 -4.54
C LYS A 51 -13.05 -8.16 -3.15
N ALA A 52 -12.22 -8.04 -2.13
CA ALA A 52 -12.68 -7.74 -0.77
C ALA A 52 -13.27 -6.33 -0.68
N ALA A 53 -12.65 -5.35 -1.32
CA ALA A 53 -13.15 -3.97 -1.42
C ALA A 53 -14.52 -3.92 -2.13
N PHE A 54 -14.69 -4.64 -3.24
CA PHE A 54 -15.97 -4.75 -3.94
C PHE A 54 -17.06 -5.32 -3.02
N THR A 55 -16.75 -6.43 -2.32
CA THR A 55 -17.71 -7.05 -1.39
C THR A 55 -18.05 -6.12 -0.23
N ALA A 56 -17.08 -5.44 0.35
CA ALA A 56 -17.31 -4.50 1.45
C ALA A 56 -18.23 -3.35 1.05
N LEU A 57 -18.10 -2.85 -0.20
CA LEU A 57 -18.89 -1.73 -0.70
C LEU A 57 -20.30 -2.12 -1.16
N THR A 58 -20.49 -3.34 -1.66
CA THR A 58 -21.74 -3.75 -2.31
C THR A 58 -22.51 -4.81 -1.55
N GLY A 59 -21.87 -5.55 -0.64
CA GLY A 59 -22.42 -6.75 -0.01
C GLY A 59 -22.47 -7.97 -0.94
N LEU A 60 -22.10 -7.83 -2.22
CA LEU A 60 -22.19 -8.89 -3.22
C LEU A 60 -20.96 -9.80 -3.17
N GLN A 61 -21.20 -11.12 -3.22
CA GLN A 61 -20.14 -12.13 -3.12
C GLN A 61 -20.10 -13.07 -4.35
N ASP A 62 -20.88 -12.78 -5.41
CA ASP A 62 -20.86 -13.59 -6.63
C ASP A 62 -19.47 -13.52 -7.30
N PRO A 63 -18.76 -14.65 -7.44
CA PRO A 63 -17.42 -14.68 -8.04
C PRO A 63 -17.39 -14.19 -9.49
N ARG A 64 -18.48 -14.40 -10.26
CA ARG A 64 -18.57 -13.92 -11.64
C ARG A 64 -18.66 -12.39 -11.69
N LEU A 65 -19.47 -11.82 -10.81
CA LEU A 65 -19.63 -10.37 -10.72
C LEU A 65 -18.35 -9.69 -10.20
N GLN A 66 -17.68 -10.28 -9.20
CA GLN A 66 -16.38 -9.82 -8.72
C GLN A 66 -15.33 -9.82 -9.83
N GLU A 67 -15.31 -10.85 -10.70
CA GLU A 67 -14.36 -10.91 -11.81
C GLU A 67 -14.71 -9.90 -12.91
N GLN A 68 -15.99 -9.69 -13.21
CA GLN A 68 -16.40 -8.63 -14.14
C GLN A 68 -16.03 -7.24 -13.59
N PHE A 69 -16.26 -6.98 -12.30
CA PHE A 69 -15.85 -5.76 -11.66
C PHE A 69 -14.34 -5.55 -11.78
N ARG A 70 -13.54 -6.57 -11.45
CA ARG A 70 -12.08 -6.52 -11.59
C ARG A 70 -11.65 -6.14 -13.01
N ARG A 71 -12.25 -6.75 -14.03
CA ARG A 71 -11.96 -6.46 -15.43
C ARG A 71 -12.24 -5.01 -15.79
N TYR A 72 -13.39 -4.47 -15.41
CA TYR A 72 -13.73 -3.07 -15.67
C TYR A 72 -12.85 -2.11 -14.89
N PHE A 73 -12.59 -2.41 -13.62
CA PHE A 73 -11.65 -1.63 -12.81
C PHE A 73 -10.27 -1.58 -13.47
N VAL A 74 -9.71 -2.71 -13.88
CA VAL A 74 -8.40 -2.78 -14.56
C VAL A 74 -8.43 -2.02 -15.88
N THR A 75 -9.50 -2.11 -16.66
CA THR A 75 -9.65 -1.35 -17.92
C THR A 75 -9.54 0.16 -17.68
N SER A 76 -10.26 0.68 -16.69
CA SER A 76 -10.20 2.10 -16.32
C SER A 76 -8.82 2.46 -15.76
N SER A 77 -8.35 1.68 -14.79
CA SER A 77 -7.08 1.98 -14.11
C SER A 77 -5.88 1.98 -15.06
N ASN A 78 -5.90 1.15 -16.13
CA ASN A 78 -4.86 1.18 -17.17
C ASN A 78 -4.72 2.55 -17.85
N ALA A 79 -5.82 3.27 -17.99
CA ALA A 79 -5.83 4.56 -18.67
C ALA A 79 -5.49 5.74 -17.74
N ILE A 80 -5.83 5.64 -16.45
CA ILE A 80 -5.86 6.82 -15.59
C ILE A 80 -5.02 6.72 -14.31
N MET A 81 -4.67 5.51 -13.83
CA MET A 81 -4.06 5.34 -12.49
C MET A 81 -2.76 6.13 -12.36
N THR A 82 -1.80 5.86 -13.23
CA THR A 82 -0.48 6.48 -13.15
C THR A 82 -0.52 8.01 -13.32
N LYS A 83 -1.45 8.52 -14.14
CA LYS A 83 -1.64 9.97 -14.33
C LYS A 83 -2.12 10.65 -13.04
N ASN A 84 -3.02 9.97 -12.30
CA ASN A 84 -3.64 10.49 -11.08
C ASN A 84 -2.91 10.08 -9.79
N THR A 85 -1.78 9.39 -9.90
CA THR A 85 -0.92 9.12 -8.76
C THR A 85 -0.04 10.33 -8.47
N VAL A 86 -0.01 10.77 -7.22
CA VAL A 86 0.81 11.88 -6.73
C VAL A 86 1.61 11.39 -5.52
N LEU A 87 2.92 11.60 -5.51
CA LEU A 87 3.72 11.31 -4.31
C LEU A 87 3.38 12.31 -3.21
N PHE A 88 3.49 11.88 -1.94
CA PHE A 88 3.53 12.85 -0.84
C PHE A 88 4.80 13.69 -0.92
N ASP A 89 4.72 14.93 -0.43
CA ASP A 89 5.76 15.94 -0.63
C ASP A 89 7.13 15.50 -0.08
N ASP A 90 7.15 14.70 0.96
CA ASP A 90 8.36 14.23 1.62
C ASP A 90 8.88 12.85 1.12
N THR A 91 8.12 12.15 0.27
CA THR A 91 8.46 10.78 -0.17
C THR A 91 9.88 10.69 -0.73
N ILE A 92 10.24 11.54 -1.71
CA ILE A 92 11.55 11.46 -2.36
C ILE A 92 12.67 11.78 -1.38
N ALA A 93 12.47 12.79 -0.53
CA ALA A 93 13.46 13.21 0.47
C ALA A 93 13.72 12.10 1.48
N VAL A 94 12.67 11.43 1.95
CA VAL A 94 12.74 10.30 2.89
C VAL A 94 13.45 9.10 2.26
N LEU A 95 13.06 8.68 1.06
CA LEU A 95 13.71 7.57 0.36
C LEU A 95 15.19 7.83 0.16
N LYS A 96 15.55 9.03 -0.28
CA LYS A 96 16.95 9.46 -0.43
C LYS A 96 17.72 9.41 0.88
N LYS A 97 17.14 9.95 1.97
CA LYS A 97 17.75 9.94 3.31
C LYS A 97 18.05 8.51 3.77
N LEU A 98 17.08 7.61 3.67
CA LEU A 98 17.24 6.21 4.07
C LEU A 98 18.30 5.48 3.22
N LYS A 99 18.37 5.74 1.91
CA LYS A 99 19.45 5.19 1.09
C LYS A 99 20.82 5.73 1.47
N GLN A 100 20.93 7.00 1.85
CA GLN A 100 22.18 7.61 2.31
C GLN A 100 22.68 7.03 3.64
N THR A 101 21.78 6.55 4.50
CA THR A 101 22.13 5.83 5.73
C THR A 101 22.39 4.34 5.51
N GLY A 102 22.35 3.87 4.26
CA GLY A 102 22.65 2.48 3.90
C GLY A 102 21.45 1.52 4.03
N CYS A 103 20.23 2.02 4.22
CA CYS A 103 19.05 1.17 4.30
C CYS A 103 18.71 0.51 2.96
N GLN A 104 18.31 -0.74 3.03
CA GLN A 104 17.59 -1.42 1.95
C GLN A 104 16.11 -1.05 2.02
N ILE A 105 15.49 -0.78 0.88
CA ILE A 105 14.09 -0.34 0.80
C ILE A 105 13.30 -1.24 -0.13
N ALA A 106 12.20 -1.80 0.37
CA ALA A 106 11.24 -2.50 -0.48
C ALA A 106 9.83 -1.92 -0.35
N ILE A 107 9.04 -2.08 -1.40
CA ILE A 107 7.60 -1.81 -1.38
C ILE A 107 6.87 -3.15 -1.28
N VAL A 108 5.94 -3.27 -0.32
CA VAL A 108 5.10 -4.45 -0.09
C VAL A 108 3.65 -4.00 -0.01
N SER A 109 2.87 -4.24 -1.06
CA SER A 109 1.52 -3.71 -1.20
C SER A 109 0.54 -4.71 -1.80
N ASN A 110 -0.76 -4.56 -1.49
CA ASN A 110 -1.84 -5.26 -2.18
C ASN A 110 -2.08 -4.71 -3.60
N LYS A 111 -1.48 -3.56 -3.92
CA LYS A 111 -1.44 -3.03 -5.28
C LYS A 111 -0.61 -3.94 -6.18
N TYR A 112 -1.00 -4.11 -7.43
CA TYR A 112 -0.23 -4.89 -8.40
C TYR A 112 1.16 -4.28 -8.63
N ARG A 113 2.20 -5.11 -8.63
CA ARG A 113 3.60 -4.71 -8.83
C ARG A 113 3.80 -3.87 -10.09
N PHE A 114 3.16 -4.25 -11.20
CA PHE A 114 3.30 -3.49 -12.44
C PHE A 114 2.80 -2.04 -12.30
N ARG A 115 1.78 -1.79 -11.45
CA ARG A 115 1.28 -0.43 -11.16
C ARG A 115 2.24 0.37 -10.30
N ILE A 116 2.89 -0.29 -9.36
CA ILE A 116 3.94 0.33 -8.54
C ILE A 116 5.12 0.68 -9.45
N ASN A 117 5.53 -0.23 -10.35
CA ASN A 117 6.61 0.01 -11.29
C ASN A 117 6.34 1.17 -12.26
N GLU A 118 5.09 1.34 -12.75
CA GLU A 118 4.72 2.53 -13.53
C GLU A 118 4.92 3.84 -12.75
N SER A 119 4.68 3.81 -11.43
CA SER A 119 4.90 4.98 -10.57
C SER A 119 6.40 5.19 -10.29
N ILE A 120 7.16 4.11 -10.08
CA ILE A 120 8.62 4.16 -9.93
C ILE A 120 9.24 4.80 -11.17
N GLU A 121 8.80 4.42 -12.36
CA GLU A 121 9.24 5.00 -13.64
C GLU A 121 8.85 6.49 -13.73
N LYS A 122 7.56 6.80 -13.52
CA LYS A 122 7.05 8.17 -13.61
C LYS A 122 7.81 9.15 -12.72
N PHE A 123 8.15 8.72 -11.50
CA PHE A 123 8.79 9.57 -10.50
C PHE A 123 10.29 9.33 -10.36
N GLN A 124 10.88 8.48 -11.23
CA GLN A 124 12.32 8.18 -11.27
C GLN A 124 12.87 7.64 -9.94
N LEU A 125 12.14 6.71 -9.31
CA LEU A 125 12.48 6.18 -7.99
C LEU A 125 13.39 4.94 -8.02
N HIS A 126 13.83 4.47 -9.20
CA HIS A 126 14.61 3.23 -9.37
C HIS A 126 15.86 3.14 -8.48
N SER A 127 16.54 4.26 -8.25
CA SER A 127 17.75 4.27 -7.44
C SER A 127 17.50 4.14 -5.93
N TYR A 128 16.25 4.23 -5.51
CA TYR A 128 15.88 4.17 -4.10
C TYR A 128 15.25 2.85 -3.69
N ILE A 129 14.62 2.11 -4.63
CA ILE A 129 13.83 0.92 -4.34
C ILE A 129 14.61 -0.32 -4.74
N ASP A 130 14.92 -1.18 -3.76
CA ASP A 130 15.69 -2.42 -3.97
C ASP A 130 14.79 -3.62 -4.34
N ALA A 131 13.52 -3.63 -3.89
CA ALA A 131 12.57 -4.68 -4.21
C ALA A 131 11.12 -4.18 -4.22
N VAL A 132 10.26 -4.85 -4.99
CA VAL A 132 8.81 -4.59 -5.03
C VAL A 132 8.08 -5.91 -4.98
N ILE A 133 7.21 -6.09 -3.99
CA ILE A 133 6.30 -7.22 -3.85
C ILE A 133 4.86 -6.68 -3.96
N GLY A 134 4.21 -6.99 -5.05
CA GLY A 134 2.82 -6.59 -5.31
C GLY A 134 1.80 -7.69 -5.05
N GLY A 135 0.54 -7.37 -5.22
CA GLY A 135 -0.56 -8.31 -4.95
C GLY A 135 -0.55 -9.58 -5.82
N GLU A 136 0.05 -9.55 -7.01
CA GLU A 136 0.20 -10.73 -7.87
C GLU A 136 1.39 -11.61 -7.50
N ASP A 137 2.29 -11.14 -6.65
CA ASP A 137 3.48 -11.89 -6.24
C ASP A 137 3.22 -12.82 -5.04
N VAL A 138 2.05 -12.72 -4.42
CA VAL A 138 1.69 -13.47 -3.23
C VAL A 138 0.47 -14.36 -3.48
N SER A 139 0.42 -15.49 -2.80
CA SER A 139 -0.75 -16.37 -2.78
C SER A 139 -1.82 -15.84 -1.86
N ILE A 140 -1.43 -15.20 -0.77
CA ILE A 140 -2.32 -14.63 0.23
C ILE A 140 -1.90 -13.18 0.50
N ALA A 141 -2.81 -12.27 0.18
CA ALA A 141 -2.60 -10.82 0.29
C ALA A 141 -2.50 -10.35 1.75
N LYS A 142 -2.02 -9.12 1.98
CA LYS A 142 -2.11 -8.46 3.29
C LYS A 142 -3.55 -8.53 3.82
N PRO A 143 -3.76 -8.82 5.10
CA PRO A 143 -2.81 -8.72 6.23
C PRO A 143 -1.96 -9.97 6.51
N PHE A 144 -1.90 -10.95 5.62
CA PHE A 144 -0.99 -12.08 5.77
C PHE A 144 0.46 -11.65 5.49
N PRO A 145 1.46 -12.31 6.13
CA PRO A 145 2.85 -11.85 6.11
C PRO A 145 3.62 -12.18 4.84
N GLU A 146 3.05 -12.94 3.90
CA GLU A 146 3.76 -13.53 2.76
C GLU A 146 4.58 -12.49 1.98
N GLY A 147 4.01 -11.30 1.73
CA GLY A 147 4.72 -10.23 1.01
C GLY A 147 5.93 -9.70 1.76
N CYS A 148 5.81 -9.51 3.08
CA CYS A 148 6.94 -9.07 3.92
C CYS A 148 8.04 -10.14 3.98
N LEU A 149 7.65 -11.42 4.14
CA LEU A 149 8.61 -12.54 4.18
C LEU A 149 9.38 -12.64 2.86
N LYS A 150 8.70 -12.54 1.71
CA LYS A 150 9.35 -12.51 0.39
C LYS A 150 10.29 -11.32 0.21
N ALA A 151 9.88 -10.14 0.67
CA ALA A 151 10.74 -8.95 0.60
C ALA A 151 12.01 -9.13 1.45
N MET A 152 11.86 -9.62 2.69
CA MET A 152 12.99 -9.90 3.56
C MET A 152 13.93 -10.99 2.99
N GLU A 153 13.36 -12.06 2.41
CA GLU A 153 14.15 -13.10 1.73
C GLU A 153 14.96 -12.50 0.57
N GLN A 154 14.33 -11.72 -0.30
CA GLN A 154 14.98 -11.10 -1.46
C GLN A 154 16.10 -10.14 -1.05
N LEU A 155 15.92 -9.41 0.06
CA LEU A 155 16.88 -8.46 0.60
C LEU A 155 17.88 -9.10 1.58
N GLN A 156 17.76 -10.39 1.88
CA GLN A 156 18.54 -11.09 2.90
C GLN A 156 18.44 -10.42 4.28
N ALA A 157 17.28 -9.85 4.57
CA ALA A 157 17.01 -9.10 5.79
C ALA A 157 16.46 -10.01 6.90
N LYS A 158 16.71 -9.60 8.15
CA LYS A 158 16.18 -10.31 9.34
C LYS A 158 15.05 -9.50 9.98
N PRO A 159 14.05 -10.14 10.57
CA PRO A 159 12.91 -9.46 11.20
C PRO A 159 13.33 -8.40 12.23
N GLU A 160 14.32 -8.69 13.08
CA GLU A 160 14.80 -7.80 14.11
C GLU A 160 15.43 -6.49 13.59
N ASN A 161 15.86 -6.46 12.33
CA ASN A 161 16.47 -5.30 11.67
C ASN A 161 15.54 -4.69 10.60
N THR A 162 14.29 -5.14 10.53
CA THR A 162 13.30 -4.72 9.53
C THR A 162 12.17 -3.95 10.20
N VAL A 163 11.78 -2.85 9.60
CA VAL A 163 10.60 -2.06 9.99
C VAL A 163 9.65 -1.92 8.81
N TYR A 164 8.35 -2.00 9.09
CA TYR A 164 7.30 -1.72 8.12
C TYR A 164 6.75 -0.31 8.36
N ILE A 165 6.55 0.45 7.28
CA ILE A 165 5.88 1.74 7.31
C ILE A 165 4.61 1.65 6.47
N GLY A 166 3.46 1.95 7.07
CA GLY A 166 2.15 1.90 6.43
C GLY A 166 1.13 2.77 7.15
N ASP A 167 -0.02 2.99 6.51
CA ASP A 167 -1.04 3.94 6.97
C ASP A 167 -2.32 3.28 7.50
N SER A 168 -2.41 1.95 7.42
CA SER A 168 -3.67 1.24 7.65
C SER A 168 -3.59 0.15 8.71
N ILE A 169 -4.77 -0.22 9.23
CA ILE A 169 -4.95 -1.41 10.08
C ILE A 169 -4.44 -2.68 9.37
N ILE A 170 -4.58 -2.73 8.03
CA ILE A 170 -4.07 -3.86 7.23
C ILE A 170 -2.56 -3.95 7.37
N ASP A 171 -1.85 -2.83 7.30
CA ASP A 171 -0.39 -2.77 7.46
C ASP A 171 0.03 -3.16 8.86
N ALA A 172 -0.68 -2.65 9.87
CA ALA A 172 -0.42 -2.97 11.27
C ALA A 172 -0.52 -4.49 11.53
N LYS A 173 -1.58 -5.12 11.03
CA LYS A 173 -1.76 -6.59 11.11
C LYS A 173 -0.69 -7.33 10.30
N THR A 174 -0.28 -6.80 9.16
CA THR A 174 0.76 -7.40 8.32
C THR A 174 2.10 -7.41 9.03
N ALA A 175 2.52 -6.27 9.59
CA ALA A 175 3.76 -6.15 10.36
C ALA A 175 3.76 -7.09 11.58
N GLN A 176 2.65 -7.12 12.33
CA GLN A 176 2.46 -8.02 13.46
C GLN A 176 2.56 -9.48 13.03
N SER A 177 1.90 -9.87 11.94
CA SER A 177 1.92 -11.26 11.42
C SER A 177 3.29 -11.66 10.91
N ALA A 178 4.06 -10.71 10.38
CA ALA A 178 5.43 -10.94 9.90
C ALA A 178 6.48 -10.91 11.03
N GLY A 179 6.09 -10.55 12.25
CA GLY A 179 7.00 -10.45 13.40
C GLY A 179 8.00 -9.30 13.26
N ILE A 180 7.64 -8.22 12.55
CA ILE A 180 8.50 -7.06 12.33
C ILE A 180 7.90 -5.81 12.99
N ALA A 181 8.75 -4.82 13.25
CA ALA A 181 8.33 -3.55 13.81
C ALA A 181 7.43 -2.76 12.85
N LEU A 182 6.49 -1.97 13.41
CA LEU A 182 5.65 -1.04 12.67
C LEU A 182 5.96 0.40 13.08
N ILE A 183 6.09 1.28 12.10
CA ILE A 183 5.89 2.72 12.25
C ILE A 183 4.68 3.08 11.40
N ALA A 184 3.62 3.57 12.01
CA ALA A 184 2.41 3.95 11.30
C ALA A 184 2.43 5.42 10.88
N VAL A 185 1.87 5.73 9.71
CA VAL A 185 1.63 7.11 9.26
C VAL A 185 0.12 7.35 9.14
N THR A 186 -0.34 8.57 9.44
CA THR A 186 -1.78 8.92 9.39
C THR A 186 -2.13 9.66 8.10
N THR A 187 -1.50 9.28 7.00
CA THR A 187 -1.75 9.85 5.66
C THR A 187 -2.90 9.17 4.92
N GLY A 188 -3.37 8.03 5.43
CA GLY A 188 -4.52 7.29 4.91
C GLY A 188 -5.85 7.63 5.58
N THR A 189 -6.76 6.67 5.58
CA THR A 189 -8.12 6.84 6.11
C THR A 189 -8.30 6.31 7.54
N ASP A 190 -7.38 5.49 8.03
CA ASP A 190 -7.39 5.02 9.42
C ASP A 190 -6.83 6.11 10.34
N THR A 191 -7.48 6.30 11.49
CA THR A 191 -7.07 7.34 12.44
C THR A 191 -5.93 6.86 13.33
N ALA A 192 -5.23 7.81 13.97
CA ALA A 192 -4.22 7.46 14.98
C ALA A 192 -4.81 6.58 16.11
N GLU A 193 -6.09 6.79 16.46
CA GLU A 193 -6.76 5.99 17.49
C GLU A 193 -6.98 4.54 17.04
N ASP A 194 -7.36 4.35 15.77
CA ASP A 194 -7.52 3.01 15.19
C ASP A 194 -6.18 2.25 15.19
N LEU A 195 -5.09 2.93 14.83
CA LEU A 195 -3.75 2.36 14.75
C LEU A 195 -3.13 2.05 16.11
N LYS A 196 -3.49 2.80 17.19
CA LYS A 196 -3.02 2.54 18.56
C LYS A 196 -3.41 1.16 19.09
N ALA A 197 -4.46 0.55 18.55
CA ALA A 197 -4.89 -0.78 18.95
C ALA A 197 -3.90 -1.90 18.57
N TYR A 198 -2.87 -1.60 17.75
CA TYR A 198 -1.91 -2.57 17.24
C TYR A 198 -0.50 -2.27 17.75
N PRO A 199 0.38 -3.30 17.90
CA PRO A 199 1.78 -3.08 18.24
C PRO A 199 2.45 -2.14 17.22
N HIS A 200 3.06 -1.07 17.72
CA HIS A 200 3.77 -0.07 16.91
C HIS A 200 4.92 0.56 17.70
N LEU A 201 5.92 1.05 17.00
CA LEU A 201 6.99 1.86 17.60
C LEU A 201 6.54 3.31 17.74
N LYS A 202 5.91 3.83 16.68
CA LYS A 202 5.45 5.21 16.63
C LYS A 202 4.29 5.36 15.64
N ILE A 203 3.41 6.32 15.90
CA ILE A 203 2.41 6.82 14.95
C ILE A 203 2.82 8.24 14.59
N CYS A 204 2.99 8.50 13.31
CA CYS A 204 3.55 9.72 12.74
C CYS A 204 2.52 10.40 11.84
N SER A 205 2.63 11.70 11.66
CA SER A 205 1.77 12.46 10.75
C SER A 205 2.25 12.42 9.29
N CYS A 206 3.53 12.10 9.07
CA CYS A 206 4.15 12.09 7.75
C CYS A 206 5.36 11.13 7.70
N LEU A 207 5.88 10.90 6.51
CA LEU A 207 7.05 10.02 6.30
C LEU A 207 8.34 10.57 6.92
N THR A 208 8.51 11.88 6.96
CA THR A 208 9.68 12.51 7.58
C THR A 208 9.80 12.12 9.04
N GLU A 209 8.71 12.23 9.82
CA GLU A 209 8.69 11.80 11.22
C GLU A 209 8.95 10.30 11.39
N ALA A 210 8.45 9.49 10.45
CA ALA A 210 8.70 8.04 10.43
C ALA A 210 10.19 7.74 10.21
N ALA A 211 10.82 8.39 9.25
CA ALA A 211 12.24 8.23 8.94
C ALA A 211 13.18 8.72 10.06
N ASP A 212 12.75 9.69 10.87
CA ASP A 212 13.52 10.17 12.03
C ASP A 212 13.51 9.17 13.20
N THR A 213 12.69 8.12 13.11
CA THR A 213 12.58 7.06 14.12
C THR A 213 13.50 5.87 13.81
N ILE A 214 14.02 5.77 12.59
CA ILE A 214 14.87 4.68 12.07
C ILE A 214 16.33 4.97 12.34
#